data_c7cdde26f42fd18e1a7116669049d30c
#
_entry.id   c7cdde26f42fd18e1a7116669049d30c
#
_cell.length_a   1.000
_cell.length_b   1.000
_cell.length_c   1.000
_cell.angle_alpha   90.00
_cell.angle_beta   90.00
_cell.angle_gamma   90.00
#
_symmetry.space_group_name_H-M   'P 1'
#
loop_
_entity.id
_entity.type
_entity.pdbx_description
1 polymer ?
#
loop_
_entity_poly.entity_id
_entity_poly.type
_entity_poly.pdbx_seq_one_letter_code
_entity_poly.pdbx_strand_id
1 'polypeptide(L)'
;MNTQLAEKIRNAEQLTFSDKIKLIRDLSIPGILAVITETVMGFIDTAMVGALGALASASIGLVMSSTWLFGELINSVAIGFSVQVAHAVGAGKLERSRRIFKGSILTSLCISFLIAGVCYVWAQVAPSWLQAQPEIWKDATNYLGLYAIFLPIRQLNYLVNSMLQCAGDMKTPSKMAVLMCILDIIFNFFLIFPSRMISIFGLEIWVYGANLG
;
A
#
# COMPACT_ATOMS: atom_id res chain seq x y z
N MET A 1 0.74 11.68 18.61
CA MET A 1 -0.19 11.91 19.75
C MET A 1 0.51 12.78 20.78
N ASN A 2 -0.18 13.76 21.38
CA ASN A 2 0.39 14.62 22.41
C ASN A 2 0.70 13.78 23.67
N THR A 3 1.92 13.91 24.22
CA THR A 3 2.41 13.08 25.34
C THR A 3 1.49 13.14 26.56
N GLN A 4 0.96 14.33 26.87
CA GLN A 4 0.03 14.53 27.98
C GLN A 4 -1.31 13.79 27.78
N LEU A 5 -1.82 13.73 26.56
CA LEU A 5 -3.06 13.02 26.24
C LEU A 5 -2.87 11.50 26.34
N ALA A 6 -1.70 11.02 25.90
CA ALA A 6 -1.33 9.59 26.02
C ALA A 6 -1.21 9.17 27.50
N GLU A 7 -0.68 10.03 28.36
CA GLU A 7 -0.60 9.75 29.80
C GLU A 7 -1.98 9.71 30.46
N LYS A 8 -2.86 10.66 30.16
CA LYS A 8 -4.25 10.67 30.67
C LYS A 8 -4.99 9.38 30.29
N ILE A 9 -4.85 8.92 29.03
CA ILE A 9 -5.47 7.65 28.58
C ILE A 9 -4.90 6.46 29.33
N ARG A 10 -3.57 6.43 29.50
CA ARG A 10 -2.89 5.33 30.20
C ARG A 10 -3.28 5.25 31.68
N ASN A 11 -3.49 6.40 32.31
CA ASN A 11 -3.88 6.51 33.71
C ASN A 11 -5.41 6.37 33.93
N ALA A 12 -6.17 6.06 32.89
CA ALA A 12 -7.65 5.95 32.92
C ALA A 12 -8.36 7.20 33.48
N GLU A 13 -7.74 8.38 33.29
CA GLU A 13 -8.34 9.66 33.67
C GLU A 13 -9.51 10.00 32.76
N GLN A 14 -10.53 10.69 33.30
CA GLN A 14 -11.65 11.16 32.51
C GLN A 14 -11.22 12.23 31.52
N LEU A 15 -11.34 11.95 30.22
CA LEU A 15 -11.06 12.88 29.16
C LEU A 15 -12.15 13.94 29.06
N THR A 16 -11.76 15.22 29.07
CA THR A 16 -12.69 16.31 28.76
C THR A 16 -13.14 16.25 27.31
N PHE A 17 -14.25 16.89 26.98
CA PHE A 17 -14.74 16.97 25.59
C PHE A 17 -13.67 17.55 24.64
N SER A 18 -12.94 18.58 25.08
CA SER A 18 -11.83 19.17 24.33
C SER A 18 -10.69 18.15 24.09
N ASP A 19 -10.36 17.32 25.09
CA ASP A 19 -9.33 16.28 24.95
C ASP A 19 -9.76 15.22 23.92
N LYS A 20 -11.03 14.83 23.93
CA LYS A 20 -11.58 13.89 22.94
C LYS A 20 -11.51 14.45 21.51
N ILE A 21 -11.88 15.70 21.30
CA ILE A 21 -11.78 16.35 19.98
C ILE A 21 -10.32 16.42 19.51
N LYS A 22 -9.40 16.80 20.39
CA LYS A 22 -7.96 16.84 20.06
C LYS A 22 -7.45 15.45 19.67
N LEU A 23 -7.83 14.41 20.41
CA LEU A 23 -7.45 13.03 20.11
C LEU A 23 -7.97 12.60 18.74
N ILE A 24 -9.26 12.82 18.47
CA ILE A 24 -9.88 12.51 17.18
C ILE A 24 -9.13 13.23 16.04
N ARG A 25 -8.90 14.52 16.19
CA ARG A 25 -8.19 15.31 15.19
C ARG A 25 -6.76 14.80 14.95
N ASP A 26 -6.00 14.55 16.01
CA ASP A 26 -4.60 14.12 15.92
C ASP A 26 -4.42 12.74 15.30
N LEU A 27 -5.44 11.88 15.37
CA LEU A 27 -5.47 10.56 14.74
C LEU A 27 -6.08 10.60 13.33
N SER A 28 -7.18 11.34 13.16
CA SER A 28 -7.93 11.36 11.90
C SER A 28 -7.22 12.13 10.80
N ILE A 29 -6.63 13.31 11.09
CA ILE A 29 -5.99 14.12 10.05
C ILE A 29 -4.85 13.36 9.34
N PRO A 30 -3.88 12.74 10.04
CA PRO A 30 -2.84 11.96 9.36
C PRO A 30 -3.40 10.74 8.63
N GLY A 31 -4.43 10.08 9.19
CA GLY A 31 -5.07 8.94 8.53
C GLY A 31 -5.78 9.34 7.22
N ILE A 32 -6.56 10.42 7.25
CA ILE A 32 -7.21 10.96 6.06
C ILE A 32 -6.18 11.37 5.00
N LEU A 33 -5.08 12.03 5.42
CA LEU A 33 -4.01 12.43 4.51
C LEU A 33 -3.37 11.20 3.84
N ALA A 34 -3.12 10.12 4.57
CA ALA A 34 -2.59 8.90 4.00
C ALA A 34 -3.53 8.31 2.94
N VAL A 35 -4.83 8.19 3.24
CA VAL A 35 -5.83 7.64 2.30
C VAL A 35 -5.99 8.52 1.07
N ILE A 36 -6.03 9.85 1.23
CA ILE A 36 -6.08 10.78 0.09
C ILE A 36 -4.84 10.62 -0.78
N THR A 37 -3.65 10.51 -0.17
CA THR A 37 -2.39 10.35 -0.90
C THR A 37 -2.39 9.04 -1.72
N GLU A 38 -2.81 7.92 -1.13
CA GLU A 38 -2.93 6.63 -1.83
C GLU A 38 -3.95 6.70 -2.97
N THR A 39 -5.07 7.38 -2.75
CA THR A 39 -6.10 7.58 -3.78
C THR A 39 -5.58 8.42 -4.95
N VAL A 40 -4.89 9.53 -4.66
CA VAL A 40 -4.27 10.39 -5.69
C VAL A 40 -3.21 9.61 -6.47
N MET A 41 -2.37 8.83 -5.79
CA MET A 41 -1.38 7.96 -6.43
C MET A 41 -2.06 7.01 -7.43
N GLY A 42 -3.12 6.31 -7.00
CA GLY A 42 -3.86 5.40 -7.89
C GLY A 42 -4.50 6.08 -9.10
N PHE A 43 -4.96 7.34 -8.98
CA PHE A 43 -5.45 8.12 -10.12
C PHE A 43 -4.32 8.49 -11.08
N ILE A 44 -3.15 8.87 -10.57
CA ILE A 44 -1.98 9.21 -11.39
C ILE A 44 -1.52 7.97 -12.15
N ASP A 45 -1.41 6.82 -11.49
CA ASP A 45 -1.04 5.55 -12.11
C ASP A 45 -2.01 5.18 -13.24
N THR A 46 -3.30 5.27 -12.97
CA THR A 46 -4.33 5.00 -13.98
C THR A 46 -4.22 5.94 -15.19
N ALA A 47 -3.94 7.23 -14.94
CA ALA A 47 -3.73 8.19 -16.01
C ALA A 47 -2.46 7.91 -16.83
N MET A 48 -1.36 7.52 -16.16
CA MET A 48 -0.10 7.15 -16.82
C MET A 48 -0.25 5.90 -17.68
N VAL A 49 -0.91 4.86 -17.17
CA VAL A 49 -1.24 3.65 -17.93
C VAL A 49 -2.18 3.97 -19.10
N GLY A 50 -3.17 4.85 -18.88
CA GLY A 50 -4.05 5.32 -19.95
C GLY A 50 -3.31 5.96 -21.12
N ALA A 51 -2.21 6.63 -20.85
CA ALA A 51 -1.36 7.22 -21.87
C ALA A 51 -0.60 6.20 -22.74
N LEU A 52 -0.46 4.95 -22.29
CA LEU A 52 0.15 3.83 -23.07
C LEU A 52 -0.82 3.24 -24.10
N GLY A 53 -2.10 3.56 -23.99
CA GLY A 53 -3.12 3.14 -24.95
C GLY A 53 -4.15 2.15 -24.40
N ALA A 54 -5.10 1.82 -25.27
CA ALA A 54 -6.27 1.03 -24.90
C ALA A 54 -5.93 -0.41 -24.50
N LEU A 55 -4.96 -1.05 -25.16
CA LEU A 55 -4.56 -2.43 -24.87
C LEU A 55 -3.91 -2.56 -23.48
N ALA A 56 -3.00 -1.65 -23.13
CA ALA A 56 -2.38 -1.61 -21.80
C ALA A 56 -3.43 -1.40 -20.69
N SER A 57 -4.33 -0.45 -20.88
CA SER A 57 -5.43 -0.19 -19.96
C SER A 57 -6.36 -1.40 -19.82
N ALA A 58 -6.67 -2.09 -20.92
CA ALA A 58 -7.50 -3.29 -20.92
C ALA A 58 -6.83 -4.45 -20.17
N SER A 59 -5.52 -4.64 -20.35
CA SER A 59 -4.75 -5.69 -19.67
C SER A 59 -4.78 -5.53 -18.15
N ILE A 60 -4.56 -4.30 -17.66
CA ILE A 60 -4.59 -4.00 -16.22
C ILE A 60 -6.02 -4.07 -15.69
N GLY A 61 -7.00 -3.50 -16.42
CA GLY A 61 -8.41 -3.56 -16.05
C GLY A 61 -8.93 -4.99 -15.88
N LEU A 62 -8.50 -5.90 -16.75
CA LEU A 62 -8.85 -7.32 -16.67
C LEU A 62 -8.46 -7.97 -15.34
N VAL A 63 -7.26 -7.70 -14.86
CA VAL A 63 -6.72 -8.34 -13.65
C VAL A 63 -6.91 -7.52 -12.38
N MET A 64 -7.51 -6.33 -12.49
CA MET A 64 -7.69 -5.40 -11.36
C MET A 64 -8.47 -6.02 -10.21
N SER A 65 -9.51 -6.80 -10.49
CA SER A 65 -10.27 -7.52 -9.45
C SER A 65 -9.41 -8.55 -8.73
N SER A 66 -8.52 -9.23 -9.46
CA SER A 66 -7.60 -10.21 -8.88
C SER A 66 -6.55 -9.54 -8.00
N THR A 67 -5.94 -8.44 -8.45
CA THR A 67 -4.96 -7.68 -7.64
C THR A 67 -5.59 -7.12 -6.37
N TRP A 68 -6.84 -6.64 -6.45
CA TRP A 68 -7.59 -6.19 -5.29
C TRP A 68 -7.85 -7.34 -4.31
N LEU A 69 -8.33 -8.50 -4.79
CA LEU A 69 -8.60 -9.67 -3.96
C LEU A 69 -7.35 -10.14 -3.21
N PHE A 70 -6.25 -10.35 -3.91
CA PHE A 70 -5.00 -10.79 -3.29
C PHE A 70 -4.39 -9.73 -2.37
N GLY A 71 -4.54 -8.44 -2.71
CA GLY A 71 -4.16 -7.32 -1.86
C GLY A 71 -4.91 -7.31 -0.53
N GLU A 72 -6.23 -7.50 -0.55
CA GLU A 72 -7.04 -7.54 0.67
C GLU A 72 -6.81 -8.81 1.50
N LEU A 73 -6.48 -9.93 0.89
CA LEU A 73 -6.09 -11.14 1.62
C LEU A 73 -4.83 -10.88 2.48
N ILE A 74 -3.79 -10.29 1.91
CA ILE A 74 -2.57 -9.96 2.66
C ILE A 74 -2.83 -8.86 3.70
N ASN A 75 -3.65 -7.86 3.39
CA ASN A 75 -4.05 -6.81 4.33
C ASN A 75 -4.79 -7.40 5.55
N SER A 76 -5.69 -8.36 5.34
CA SER A 76 -6.42 -9.04 6.42
C SER A 76 -5.50 -9.75 7.40
N VAL A 77 -4.41 -10.36 6.92
CA VAL A 77 -3.38 -10.97 7.77
C VAL A 77 -2.68 -9.92 8.63
N ALA A 78 -2.35 -8.76 8.06
CA ALA A 78 -1.73 -7.65 8.79
C ALA A 78 -2.65 -7.11 9.88
N ILE A 79 -3.94 -6.93 9.59
CA ILE A 79 -4.96 -6.47 10.55
C ILE A 79 -5.09 -7.47 11.71
N GLY A 80 -5.10 -8.77 11.44
CA GLY A 80 -5.20 -9.81 12.47
C GLY A 80 -4.09 -9.72 13.53
N PHE A 81 -2.86 -9.43 13.11
CA PHE A 81 -1.74 -9.21 14.04
C PHE A 81 -1.78 -7.84 14.70
N SER A 82 -2.19 -6.80 13.98
CA SER A 82 -2.24 -5.44 14.53
C SER A 82 -3.24 -5.31 15.68
N VAL A 83 -4.37 -6.00 15.63
CA VAL A 83 -5.34 -6.06 16.72
C VAL A 83 -4.71 -6.64 17.99
N GLN A 84 -3.90 -7.71 17.88
CA GLN A 84 -3.20 -8.27 19.03
C GLN A 84 -2.18 -7.29 19.63
N VAL A 85 -1.49 -6.53 18.77
CA VAL A 85 -0.57 -5.45 19.21
C VAL A 85 -1.35 -4.35 19.92
N ALA A 86 -2.48 -3.92 19.37
CA ALA A 86 -3.35 -2.91 19.99
C ALA A 86 -3.77 -3.31 21.41
N HIS A 87 -4.21 -4.56 21.60
CA HIS A 87 -4.57 -5.10 22.93
C HIS A 87 -3.37 -5.11 23.88
N ALA A 88 -2.20 -5.52 23.41
CA ALA A 88 -0.99 -5.56 24.24
C ALA A 88 -0.52 -4.15 24.65
N VAL A 89 -0.57 -3.19 23.74
CA VAL A 89 -0.23 -1.79 23.99
C VAL A 89 -1.25 -1.16 24.95
N GLY A 90 -2.55 -1.36 24.73
CA GLY A 90 -3.62 -0.87 25.60
C GLY A 90 -3.53 -1.41 27.02
N ALA A 91 -3.07 -2.67 27.19
CA ALA A 91 -2.83 -3.28 28.49
C ALA A 91 -1.47 -2.88 29.14
N GLY A 92 -0.69 -2.00 28.52
CA GLY A 92 0.64 -1.58 29.00
C GLY A 92 1.72 -2.64 28.89
N LYS A 93 1.46 -3.78 28.21
CA LYS A 93 2.37 -4.93 28.09
C LYS A 93 3.29 -4.80 26.87
N LEU A 94 4.19 -3.83 26.88
CA LEU A 94 5.08 -3.51 25.76
C LEU A 94 5.95 -4.71 25.31
N GLU A 95 6.47 -5.49 26.26
CA GLU A 95 7.27 -6.67 25.93
C GLU A 95 6.46 -7.74 25.18
N ARG A 96 5.18 -7.90 25.53
CA ARG A 96 4.26 -8.77 24.78
C ARG A 96 4.02 -8.23 23.37
N SER A 97 3.81 -6.93 23.22
CA SER A 97 3.65 -6.27 21.92
C SER A 97 4.87 -6.50 21.01
N ARG A 98 6.09 -6.32 21.54
CA ARG A 98 7.34 -6.58 20.79
C ARG A 98 7.47 -8.06 20.37
N ARG A 99 7.07 -8.98 21.24
CA ARG A 99 7.10 -10.43 20.91
C ARG A 99 6.11 -10.77 19.81
N ILE A 100 4.89 -10.21 19.86
CA ILE A 100 3.88 -10.37 18.80
C ILE A 100 4.44 -9.82 17.49
N PHE A 101 5.02 -8.61 17.49
CA PHE A 101 5.61 -8.00 16.29
C PHE A 101 6.69 -8.88 15.65
N LYS A 102 7.65 -9.38 16.45
CA LYS A 102 8.71 -10.27 15.93
C LYS A 102 8.15 -11.58 15.35
N GLY A 103 7.17 -12.18 16.02
CA GLY A 103 6.52 -13.40 15.54
C GLY A 103 5.68 -13.17 14.27
N SER A 104 4.98 -12.03 14.20
CA SER A 104 4.13 -11.71 13.06
C SER A 104 4.92 -11.51 11.77
N ILE A 105 6.15 -11.01 11.81
CA ILE A 105 6.99 -10.84 10.61
C ILE A 105 7.19 -12.19 9.92
N LEU A 106 7.65 -13.20 10.66
CA LEU A 106 7.91 -14.52 10.08
C LEU A 106 6.62 -15.18 9.61
N THR A 107 5.57 -15.16 10.45
CA THR A 107 4.30 -15.81 10.12
C THR A 107 3.62 -15.16 8.93
N SER A 108 3.59 -13.81 8.87
CA SER A 108 2.98 -13.10 7.75
C SER A 108 3.79 -13.28 6.46
N LEU A 109 5.12 -13.37 6.52
CA LEU A 109 5.95 -13.73 5.36
C LEU A 109 5.63 -15.13 4.84
N CYS A 110 5.55 -16.13 5.71
CA CYS A 110 5.19 -17.49 5.28
C CYS A 110 3.81 -17.52 4.60
N ILE A 111 2.82 -16.84 5.19
CA ILE A 111 1.47 -16.75 4.60
C ILE A 111 1.52 -15.99 3.27
N SER A 112 2.26 -14.88 3.19
CA SER A 112 2.33 -14.09 1.96
C SER A 112 3.03 -14.82 0.83
N PHE A 113 4.05 -15.65 1.10
CA PHE A 113 4.65 -16.51 0.08
C PHE A 113 3.66 -17.56 -0.44
N LEU A 114 2.84 -18.13 0.45
CA LEU A 114 1.79 -19.05 0.03
C LEU A 114 0.75 -18.35 -0.86
N ILE A 115 0.26 -17.19 -0.44
CA ILE A 115 -0.68 -16.37 -1.22
C ILE A 115 -0.05 -15.94 -2.56
N ALA A 116 1.23 -15.55 -2.56
CA ALA A 116 1.97 -15.19 -3.76
C ALA A 116 2.06 -16.38 -4.75
N GLY A 117 2.33 -17.58 -4.25
CA GLY A 117 2.34 -18.79 -5.07
C GLY A 117 0.98 -19.06 -5.71
N VAL A 118 -0.11 -18.96 -4.95
CA VAL A 118 -1.48 -19.08 -5.47
C VAL A 118 -1.78 -17.99 -6.50
N CYS A 119 -1.41 -16.75 -6.23
CA CYS A 119 -1.59 -15.63 -7.14
C CYS A 119 -0.80 -15.83 -8.44
N TYR A 120 0.43 -16.33 -8.35
CA TYR A 120 1.27 -16.62 -9.53
C TYR A 120 0.67 -17.70 -10.42
N VAL A 121 0.16 -18.79 -9.82
CA VAL A 121 -0.56 -19.84 -10.57
C VAL A 121 -1.84 -19.27 -11.20
N TRP A 122 -2.58 -18.47 -10.44
CA TRP A 122 -3.76 -17.76 -10.93
C TRP A 122 -3.44 -16.87 -12.13
N ALA A 123 -2.31 -16.16 -12.11
CA ALA A 123 -1.88 -15.29 -13.19
C ALA A 123 -1.80 -16.02 -14.55
N GLN A 124 -1.43 -17.31 -14.55
CA GLN A 124 -1.34 -18.12 -15.78
C GLN A 124 -2.71 -18.51 -16.34
N VAL A 125 -3.74 -18.56 -15.51
CA VAL A 125 -5.07 -19.05 -15.86
C VAL A 125 -6.09 -17.90 -15.99
N ALA A 126 -5.88 -16.81 -15.28
CA ALA A 126 -6.81 -15.69 -15.17
C ALA A 126 -7.25 -15.10 -16.54
N PRO A 127 -6.36 -14.83 -17.50
CA PRO A 127 -6.78 -14.28 -18.80
C PRO A 127 -7.72 -15.21 -19.57
N SER A 128 -7.45 -16.52 -19.53
CA SER A 128 -8.30 -17.54 -20.16
C SER A 128 -9.67 -17.63 -19.46
N TRP A 129 -9.68 -17.66 -18.14
CA TRP A 129 -10.90 -17.73 -17.33
C TRP A 129 -11.80 -16.52 -17.50
N LEU A 130 -11.20 -15.36 -17.64
CA LEU A 130 -11.88 -14.08 -17.82
C LEU A 130 -12.23 -13.81 -19.31
N GLN A 131 -12.02 -14.80 -20.19
CA GLN A 131 -12.33 -14.73 -21.62
C GLN A 131 -11.72 -13.49 -22.31
N ALA A 132 -10.48 -13.18 -21.92
CA ALA A 132 -9.75 -12.05 -22.47
C ALA A 132 -9.44 -12.24 -23.95
N GLN A 133 -9.26 -11.15 -24.69
CA GLN A 133 -8.74 -11.18 -26.05
C GLN A 133 -7.27 -11.65 -26.05
N PRO A 134 -6.84 -12.48 -27.01
CA PRO A 134 -5.47 -13.02 -27.05
C PRO A 134 -4.38 -11.95 -27.02
N GLU A 135 -4.66 -10.76 -27.58
CA GLU A 135 -3.71 -9.65 -27.65
C GLU A 135 -3.26 -9.15 -26.28
N ILE A 136 -4.12 -9.24 -25.25
CA ILE A 136 -3.84 -8.74 -23.91
C ILE A 136 -3.40 -9.83 -22.92
N TRP A 137 -3.40 -11.11 -23.31
CA TRP A 137 -3.09 -12.22 -22.40
C TRP A 137 -1.70 -12.11 -21.81
N LYS A 138 -0.70 -11.87 -22.65
CA LYS A 138 0.70 -11.82 -22.23
C LYS A 138 0.93 -10.72 -21.21
N ASP A 139 0.40 -9.53 -21.49
CA ASP A 139 0.59 -8.35 -20.63
C ASP A 139 -0.15 -8.51 -19.30
N ALA A 140 -1.39 -9.01 -19.33
CA ALA A 140 -2.17 -9.30 -18.12
C ALA A 140 -1.50 -10.38 -17.26
N THR A 141 -0.97 -11.47 -17.87
CA THR A 141 -0.24 -12.53 -17.16
C THR A 141 1.05 -11.99 -16.53
N ASN A 142 1.83 -11.22 -17.29
CA ASN A 142 3.08 -10.64 -16.80
C ASN A 142 2.84 -9.68 -15.65
N TYR A 143 1.85 -8.78 -15.79
CA TYR A 143 1.49 -7.83 -14.75
C TYR A 143 1.09 -8.53 -13.45
N LEU A 144 0.17 -9.50 -13.52
CA LEU A 144 -0.30 -10.22 -12.34
C LEU A 144 0.79 -11.14 -11.77
N GLY A 145 1.64 -11.72 -12.61
CA GLY A 145 2.79 -12.51 -12.19
C GLY A 145 3.83 -11.67 -11.43
N LEU A 146 4.16 -10.49 -11.96
CA LEU A 146 5.04 -9.55 -11.29
C LEU A 146 4.44 -9.06 -9.96
N TYR A 147 3.16 -8.73 -9.96
CA TYR A 147 2.41 -8.38 -8.75
C TYR A 147 2.52 -9.47 -7.67
N ALA A 148 2.37 -10.75 -8.06
CA ALA A 148 2.49 -11.89 -7.15
C ALA A 148 3.88 -11.97 -6.50
N ILE A 149 4.96 -11.75 -7.26
CA ILE A 149 6.34 -11.78 -6.74
C ILE A 149 6.56 -10.71 -5.66
N PHE A 150 5.94 -9.53 -5.81
CA PHE A 150 6.08 -8.42 -4.86
C PHE A 150 5.08 -8.47 -3.69
N LEU A 151 4.13 -9.40 -3.66
CA LEU A 151 3.17 -9.56 -2.56
C LEU A 151 3.83 -9.68 -1.18
N PRO A 152 4.93 -10.44 -0.96
CA PRO A 152 5.57 -10.52 0.35
C PRO A 152 6.12 -9.18 0.85
N ILE A 153 6.61 -8.33 -0.05
CA ILE A 153 7.09 -6.98 0.29
C ILE A 153 5.91 -6.10 0.69
N ARG A 154 4.80 -6.15 -0.08
CA ARG A 154 3.56 -5.45 0.27
C ARG A 154 3.00 -5.89 1.62
N GLN A 155 3.07 -7.19 1.94
CA GLN A 155 2.65 -7.73 3.23
C GLN A 155 3.42 -7.09 4.38
N LEU A 156 4.73 -6.96 4.28
CA LEU A 156 5.54 -6.29 5.31
C LEU A 156 5.17 -4.82 5.47
N ASN A 157 4.91 -4.14 4.36
CA ASN A 157 4.47 -2.75 4.40
C ASN A 157 3.13 -2.61 5.14
N TYR A 158 2.12 -3.41 4.80
CA TYR A 158 0.83 -3.42 5.50
C TYR A 158 0.98 -3.76 6.98
N LEU A 159 1.80 -4.77 7.31
CA LEU A 159 2.03 -5.19 8.69
C LEU A 159 2.63 -4.06 9.53
N VAL A 160 3.69 -3.41 9.04
CA VAL A 160 4.37 -2.32 9.77
C VAL A 160 3.44 -1.12 9.92
N ASN A 161 2.78 -0.70 8.84
CA ASN A 161 1.84 0.43 8.88
C ASN A 161 0.69 0.19 9.86
N SER A 162 0.07 -0.98 9.79
CA SER A 162 -1.05 -1.40 10.64
C SER A 162 -0.65 -1.41 12.12
N MET A 163 0.55 -1.94 12.43
CA MET A 163 1.05 -1.97 13.80
C MET A 163 1.42 -0.60 14.35
N LEU A 164 2.00 0.29 13.54
CA LEU A 164 2.27 1.67 13.94
C LEU A 164 0.98 2.42 14.24
N GLN A 165 -0.05 2.25 13.40
CA GLN A 165 -1.37 2.83 13.63
C GLN A 165 -1.98 2.32 14.94
N CYS A 166 -1.94 1.02 15.19
CA CYS A 166 -2.44 0.42 16.42
C CYS A 166 -1.64 0.80 17.67
N ALA A 167 -0.37 1.17 17.51
CA ALA A 167 0.45 1.74 18.58
C ALA A 167 0.17 3.25 18.82
N GLY A 168 -0.74 3.86 18.03
CA GLY A 168 -1.12 5.26 18.14
C GLY A 168 -0.23 6.22 17.34
N ASP A 169 0.68 5.69 16.53
CA ASP A 169 1.50 6.50 15.61
C ASP A 169 0.87 6.52 14.21
N MET A 170 -0.03 7.47 13.99
CA MET A 170 -0.65 7.72 12.68
C MET A 170 0.21 8.63 11.80
N LYS A 171 1.21 9.33 12.37
CA LYS A 171 2.02 10.29 11.63
C LYS A 171 3.08 9.64 10.76
N THR A 172 3.72 8.59 11.25
CA THR A 172 4.77 7.88 10.52
C THR A 172 4.22 7.21 9.26
N PRO A 173 3.13 6.41 9.31
CA PRO A 173 2.49 5.87 8.10
C PRO A 173 2.07 6.95 7.10
N SER A 174 1.49 8.06 7.58
CA SER A 174 1.06 9.16 6.71
C SER A 174 2.24 9.83 5.97
N LYS A 175 3.35 10.07 6.65
CA LYS A 175 4.58 10.61 6.02
C LYS A 175 5.16 9.64 5.00
N MET A 176 5.15 8.33 5.32
CA MET A 176 5.61 7.29 4.40
C MET A 176 4.71 7.19 3.17
N ALA A 177 3.39 7.31 3.30
CA ALA A 177 2.46 7.33 2.17
C ALA A 177 2.76 8.51 1.23
N VAL A 178 2.99 9.72 1.76
CA VAL A 178 3.37 10.89 0.94
C VAL A 178 4.71 10.67 0.25
N LEU A 179 5.72 10.15 0.95
CA LEU A 179 7.03 9.87 0.37
C LEU A 179 6.91 8.82 -0.76
N MET A 180 6.17 7.75 -0.51
CA MET A 180 5.92 6.70 -1.52
C MET A 180 5.23 7.26 -2.74
N CYS A 181 4.21 8.10 -2.58
CA CYS A 181 3.51 8.74 -3.71
C CYS A 181 4.47 9.61 -4.54
N ILE A 182 5.33 10.41 -3.91
CA ILE A 182 6.32 11.23 -4.63
C ILE A 182 7.30 10.35 -5.39
N LEU A 183 7.85 9.32 -4.76
CA LEU A 183 8.79 8.40 -5.40
C LEU A 183 8.12 7.63 -6.55
N ASP A 184 6.90 7.19 -6.36
CA ASP A 184 6.12 6.48 -7.35
C ASP A 184 5.91 7.31 -8.61
N ILE A 185 5.47 8.57 -8.47
CA ILE A 185 5.33 9.50 -9.60
C ILE A 185 6.66 9.67 -10.34
N ILE A 186 7.76 9.85 -9.61
CA ILE A 186 9.09 10.04 -10.19
C ILE A 186 9.51 8.76 -10.94
N PHE A 187 9.42 7.59 -10.31
CA PHE A 187 9.81 6.34 -10.94
C PHE A 187 8.93 5.99 -12.14
N ASN A 188 7.62 6.13 -12.03
CA ASN A 188 6.69 5.88 -13.12
C ASN A 188 6.97 6.79 -14.32
N PHE A 189 7.28 8.06 -14.05
CA PHE A 189 7.65 9.01 -15.11
C PHE A 189 8.91 8.59 -15.91
N PHE A 190 9.91 8.03 -15.24
CA PHE A 190 11.15 7.57 -15.88
C PHE A 190 11.06 6.15 -16.44
N LEU A 191 10.27 5.26 -15.82
CA LEU A 191 10.22 3.86 -16.21
C LEU A 191 9.19 3.58 -17.31
N ILE A 192 8.00 4.21 -17.23
CA ILE A 192 6.91 3.96 -18.15
C ILE A 192 7.18 4.56 -19.53
N PHE A 193 7.63 5.81 -19.56
CA PHE A 193 7.73 6.54 -20.81
C PHE A 193 9.08 6.37 -21.50
N PRO A 194 9.12 6.45 -22.87
CA PRO A 194 10.36 6.49 -23.62
C PRO A 194 11.13 7.81 -23.39
N SER A 195 12.41 7.80 -23.75
CA SER A 195 13.23 9.00 -23.75
C SER A 195 12.61 10.07 -24.67
N ARG A 196 12.42 11.28 -24.14
CA ARG A 196 11.74 12.37 -24.84
C ARG A 196 12.30 13.74 -24.45
N MET A 197 12.15 14.68 -25.36
CA MET A 197 12.39 16.11 -25.03
C MET A 197 11.15 16.66 -24.33
N ILE A 198 11.35 17.28 -23.18
CA ILE A 198 10.30 17.95 -22.43
C ILE A 198 10.63 19.42 -22.36
N SER A 199 9.68 20.26 -22.81
CA SER A 199 9.80 21.71 -22.64
C SER A 199 9.19 22.12 -21.31
N ILE A 200 10.04 22.55 -20.37
CA ILE A 200 9.62 23.09 -19.07
C ILE A 200 10.03 24.56 -19.03
N PHE A 201 9.07 25.46 -18.92
CA PHE A 201 9.30 26.92 -18.92
C PHE A 201 10.14 27.45 -20.09
N GLY A 202 10.03 26.81 -21.29
CA GLY A 202 10.76 27.21 -22.47
C GLY A 202 12.21 26.66 -22.58
N LEU A 203 12.63 25.83 -21.62
CA LEU A 203 13.87 25.06 -21.66
C LEU A 203 13.54 23.64 -22.15
N GLU A 204 14.20 23.24 -23.25
CA GLU A 204 14.15 21.89 -23.78
C GLU A 204 15.12 20.99 -23.01
N ILE A 205 14.60 20.06 -22.21
CA ILE A 205 15.39 19.12 -21.43
C ILE A 205 15.19 17.73 -22.02
N TRP A 206 16.30 17.06 -22.36
CA TRP A 206 16.27 15.65 -22.73
C TRP A 206 16.11 14.78 -21.50
N VAL A 207 15.01 14.04 -21.41
CA VAL A 207 14.73 13.12 -20.30
C VAL A 207 14.87 11.68 -20.81
N TYR A 208 15.76 10.94 -20.15
CA TYR A 208 15.92 9.51 -20.40
C TYR A 208 14.77 8.74 -19.78
N GLY A 209 14.13 7.85 -20.55
CA GLY A 209 13.08 6.95 -20.08
C GLY A 209 13.40 5.52 -20.46
N ALA A 210 12.99 4.56 -19.62
CA ALA A 210 13.30 3.15 -19.81
C ALA A 210 12.34 2.46 -20.81
N ASN A 211 11.20 3.07 -21.12
CA ASN A 211 10.18 2.52 -22.04
C ASN A 211 9.75 1.07 -21.65
N LEU A 212 9.46 0.88 -20.37
CA LEU A 212 9.05 -0.40 -19.81
C LEU A 212 7.52 -0.52 -19.65
N GLY A 213 6.78 0.47 -20.15
CA GLY A 213 5.33 0.49 -20.07
C GLY A 213 4.64 -0.30 -21.18
#